data_79925eb223665d8fd109e96eeb382cc1
#
_entry.id   79925eb223665d8fd109e96eeb382cc1
#
_cell.length_a   1.000
_cell.length_b   1.000
_cell.length_c   1.000
_cell.angle_alpha   90.00
_cell.angle_beta   90.00
_cell.angle_gamma   90.00
#
_symmetry.space_group_name_H-M   'P 1'
#
loop_
_entity.id
_entity.type
_entity.pdbx_description
1 polymer ?
#
loop_
_entity_poly.entity_id
_entity_poly.type
_entity_poly.pdbx_seq_one_letter_code
_entity_poly.pdbx_strand_id
1 'polypeptide(L)'
;FAERGIPVHQVHQRIRTNLDDGRNMEIDILVVNTDVAVLVEVKSTLTVADVRDHLNRLQQFKDFFPRYADCRVVGAVAGIVTEDKAAQFARNQGLFVIVQSGETVVLANEPEFKPRTW
;
A
#
# COMPACT_ATOMS: atom_id res chain seq x y z
N PHE A 1 -5.51 -8.96 -5.12
CA PHE A 1 -4.25 -8.76 -5.88
C PHE A 1 -3.90 -9.91 -6.80
N ALA A 2 -4.39 -11.10 -6.55
CA ALA A 2 -4.12 -12.25 -7.41
C ALA A 2 -4.59 -12.00 -8.86
N GLU A 3 -5.71 -11.32 -9.05
CA GLU A 3 -6.25 -10.93 -10.35
C GLU A 3 -5.33 -10.01 -11.15
N ARG A 4 -4.40 -9.32 -10.46
CA ARG A 4 -3.43 -8.40 -11.05
C ARG A 4 -2.05 -9.02 -11.18
N GLY A 5 -1.93 -10.35 -11.08
CA GLY A 5 -0.68 -11.06 -11.20
C GLY A 5 0.20 -11.00 -9.95
N ILE A 6 -0.38 -10.67 -8.81
CA ILE A 6 0.31 -10.64 -7.53
C ILE A 6 -0.32 -11.70 -6.62
N PRO A 7 0.16 -12.95 -6.65
CA PRO A 7 -0.36 -13.98 -5.77
C PRO A 7 -0.06 -13.64 -4.30
N VAL A 8 -1.00 -13.97 -3.42
CA VAL A 8 -0.90 -13.66 -2.00
C VAL A 8 -0.51 -14.93 -1.24
N HIS A 9 0.65 -14.91 -0.56
CA HIS A 9 1.09 -16.00 0.30
C HIS A 9 0.86 -15.70 1.77
N GLN A 10 1.06 -14.46 2.19
CA GLN A 10 0.91 -14.06 3.57
C GLN A 10 0.29 -12.68 3.66
N VAL A 11 -0.53 -12.46 4.71
CA VAL A 11 -1.09 -11.17 5.05
C VAL A 11 -0.78 -10.89 6.50
N HIS A 12 -0.16 -9.74 6.77
CA HIS A 12 0.15 -9.27 8.11
C HIS A 12 -0.62 -7.98 8.39
N GLN A 13 -1.20 -7.87 9.57
CA GLN A 13 -1.92 -6.67 9.98
C GLN A 13 -1.17 -5.92 11.06
N ARG A 14 -1.17 -4.60 10.98
CA ARG A 14 -0.63 -3.69 11.98
C ARG A 14 0.79 -4.05 12.40
N ILE A 15 1.64 -4.27 11.41
CA ILE A 15 3.06 -4.52 11.72
C ILE A 15 3.74 -3.20 12.08
N ARG A 16 4.64 -3.27 13.03
CA ARG A 16 5.38 -2.11 13.52
C ARG A 16 6.83 -2.48 13.73
N THR A 17 7.71 -1.55 13.43
CA THR A 17 9.11 -1.66 13.78
C THR A 17 9.61 -0.36 14.39
N ASN A 18 10.56 -0.48 15.32
CA ASN A 18 11.25 0.65 15.91
C ASN A 18 12.74 0.51 15.61
N LEU A 19 13.36 1.59 15.17
CA LEU A 19 14.81 1.64 14.97
C LEU A 19 15.49 2.15 16.25
N ASP A 20 16.77 1.83 16.39
CA ASP A 20 17.56 2.20 17.56
C ASP A 20 17.65 3.72 17.75
N ASP A 21 17.49 4.49 16.67
CA ASP A 21 17.51 5.96 16.72
C ASP A 21 16.18 6.60 17.12
N GLY A 22 15.20 5.79 17.52
CA GLY A 22 13.88 6.25 17.96
C GLY A 22 12.85 6.40 16.84
N ARG A 23 13.23 6.21 15.59
CA ARG A 23 12.26 6.21 14.49
C ARG A 23 11.43 4.94 14.51
N ASN A 24 10.19 5.04 14.08
CA ASN A 24 9.30 3.89 13.98
C ASN A 24 8.46 3.97 12.72
N MET A 25 7.92 2.83 12.32
CA MET A 25 6.98 2.71 11.21
C MET A 25 5.91 1.69 11.55
N GLU A 26 4.66 2.02 11.24
CA GLU A 26 3.54 1.11 11.35
C GLU A 26 2.88 0.98 9.99
N ILE A 27 2.55 -0.25 9.60
CA ILE A 27 1.88 -0.57 8.34
C ILE A 27 0.59 -1.29 8.67
N ASP A 28 -0.54 -0.79 8.15
CA ASP A 28 -1.85 -1.36 8.45
C ASP A 28 -1.99 -2.78 7.95
N ILE A 29 -1.67 -3.01 6.68
CA ILE A 29 -1.73 -4.34 6.08
C ILE A 29 -0.52 -4.50 5.18
N LEU A 30 0.17 -5.62 5.35
CA LEU A 30 1.26 -6.03 4.50
C LEU A 30 0.90 -7.35 3.83
N VAL A 31 0.83 -7.35 2.50
CA VAL A 31 0.57 -8.53 1.69
C VAL A 31 1.88 -8.97 1.08
N VAL A 32 2.28 -10.21 1.30
CA VAL A 32 3.61 -10.69 0.90
C VAL A 32 3.50 -11.96 0.08
N ASN A 33 4.31 -12.04 -0.98
CA ASN A 33 4.68 -13.31 -1.60
C ASN A 33 6.21 -13.38 -1.65
N THR A 34 6.77 -14.33 -2.39
CA THR A 34 8.21 -14.53 -2.47
C THR A 34 8.95 -13.30 -3.02
N ASP A 35 8.34 -12.59 -3.97
CA ASP A 35 9.01 -11.56 -4.76
C ASP A 35 8.46 -10.14 -4.51
N VAL A 36 7.24 -10.01 -4.00
CA VAL A 36 6.54 -8.74 -3.91
C VAL A 36 5.97 -8.53 -2.52
N ALA A 37 6.14 -7.32 -2.00
CA ALA A 37 5.48 -6.86 -0.79
C ALA A 37 4.56 -5.69 -1.15
N VAL A 38 3.29 -5.79 -0.79
CA VAL A 38 2.30 -4.73 -1.00
C VAL A 38 1.96 -4.10 0.34
N LEU A 39 2.25 -2.81 0.47
CA LEU A 39 1.92 -2.03 1.66
C LEU A 39 0.58 -1.34 1.46
N VAL A 40 -0.38 -1.63 2.32
CA VAL A 40 -1.73 -1.06 2.23
C VAL A 40 -1.98 -0.14 3.43
N GLU A 41 -2.35 1.11 3.14
CA GLU A 41 -2.83 2.07 4.13
C GLU A 41 -4.36 2.12 4.07
N VAL A 42 -5.02 1.97 5.21
CA VAL A 42 -6.48 1.97 5.31
C VAL A 42 -6.94 3.19 6.09
N LYS A 43 -7.87 3.95 5.53
CA LYS A 43 -8.46 5.12 6.17
C LYS A 43 -10.00 5.09 6.07
N SER A 44 -10.69 5.65 7.06
CA SER A 44 -12.13 5.87 6.95
C SER A 44 -12.45 6.86 5.84
N THR A 45 -11.72 7.97 5.78
CA THR A 45 -11.74 8.92 4.67
C THR A 45 -10.33 9.11 4.17
N LEU A 46 -10.09 8.75 2.91
CA LEU A 46 -8.77 8.87 2.29
C LEU A 46 -8.60 10.26 1.68
N THR A 47 -7.58 10.97 2.10
CA THR A 47 -7.24 12.32 1.61
C THR A 47 -5.90 12.31 0.88
N VAL A 48 -5.59 13.41 0.17
CA VAL A 48 -4.28 13.58 -0.48
C VAL A 48 -3.14 13.52 0.53
N ALA A 49 -3.33 14.11 1.71
CA ALA A 49 -2.31 14.07 2.76
C ALA A 49 -2.01 12.62 3.20
N ASP A 50 -3.03 11.79 3.32
CA ASP A 50 -2.87 10.37 3.65
C ASP A 50 -2.04 9.64 2.58
N VAL A 51 -2.29 9.94 1.32
CA VAL A 51 -1.54 9.36 0.21
C VAL A 51 -0.06 9.77 0.28
N ARG A 52 0.22 11.04 0.56
CA ARG A 52 1.60 11.54 0.71
C ARG A 52 2.32 10.86 1.85
N ASP A 53 1.65 10.68 2.98
CA ASP A 53 2.24 9.98 4.12
C ASP A 53 2.60 8.54 3.76
N HIS A 54 1.74 7.89 3.00
CA HIS A 54 1.99 6.51 2.57
C HIS A 54 3.15 6.42 1.58
N LEU A 55 3.27 7.39 0.68
CA LEU A 55 4.42 7.46 -0.24
C LEU A 55 5.73 7.59 0.54
N ASN A 56 5.75 8.38 1.61
CA ASN A 56 6.93 8.50 2.46
C ASN A 56 7.27 7.18 3.15
N ARG A 57 6.27 6.43 3.61
CA ARG A 57 6.49 5.07 4.17
C ARG A 57 7.09 4.13 3.14
N LEU A 58 6.56 4.16 1.93
CA LEU A 58 7.06 3.30 0.84
C LEU A 58 8.53 3.58 0.55
N GLN A 59 8.94 4.84 0.54
CA GLN A 59 10.33 5.22 0.32
C GLN A 59 11.27 4.71 1.40
N GLN A 60 10.79 4.59 2.63
CA GLN A 60 11.60 4.22 3.78
C GLN A 60 11.44 2.76 4.18
N PHE A 61 10.52 2.04 3.56
CA PHE A 61 10.11 0.71 4.01
C PHE A 61 11.29 -0.26 4.13
N LYS A 62 12.14 -0.34 3.13
CA LYS A 62 13.27 -1.30 3.13
C LYS A 62 14.30 -1.00 4.21
N ASP A 63 14.43 0.27 4.60
CA ASP A 63 15.33 0.66 5.69
C ASP A 63 14.77 0.21 7.04
N PHE A 64 13.45 0.27 7.22
CA PHE A 64 12.79 -0.15 8.46
C PHE A 64 12.58 -1.65 8.55
N PHE A 65 12.42 -2.32 7.40
CA PHE A 65 12.17 -3.75 7.31
C PHE A 65 13.18 -4.41 6.36
N PRO A 66 14.45 -4.56 6.77
CA PRO A 66 15.51 -5.09 5.88
C PRO A 66 15.22 -6.49 5.33
N ARG A 67 14.39 -7.27 6.02
CA ARG A 67 14.01 -8.62 5.57
C ARG A 67 13.29 -8.62 4.22
N TYR A 68 12.75 -7.47 3.80
CA TYR A 68 12.05 -7.32 2.52
C TYR A 68 12.88 -6.56 1.48
N ALA A 69 14.17 -6.35 1.72
CA ALA A 69 15.02 -5.56 0.82
C ALA A 69 15.07 -6.11 -0.60
N ASP A 70 14.96 -7.42 -0.77
CA ASP A 70 15.01 -8.07 -2.08
C ASP A 70 13.65 -8.18 -2.77
N CYS A 71 12.58 -7.76 -2.10
CA CYS A 71 11.25 -7.76 -2.69
C CYS A 71 11.02 -6.52 -3.55
N ARG A 72 10.20 -6.65 -4.59
CA ARG A 72 9.60 -5.48 -5.20
C ARG A 72 8.53 -4.97 -4.26
N VAL A 73 8.57 -3.70 -3.93
CA VAL A 73 7.61 -3.07 -3.03
C VAL A 73 6.61 -2.27 -3.84
N VAL A 74 5.33 -2.52 -3.59
CA VAL A 74 4.21 -1.88 -4.27
C VAL A 74 3.30 -1.29 -3.20
N GLY A 75 2.67 -0.17 -3.48
CA GLY A 75 1.79 0.49 -2.54
C GLY A 75 0.33 0.44 -2.94
N ALA A 76 -0.54 0.44 -1.94
CA ALA A 76 -1.97 0.56 -2.10
C ALA A 76 -2.56 1.45 -1.01
N VAL A 77 -3.64 2.12 -1.32
CA VAL A 77 -4.41 2.92 -0.36
C VAL A 77 -5.87 2.50 -0.44
N ALA A 78 -6.55 2.53 0.69
CA ALA A 78 -7.94 2.12 0.80
C ALA A 78 -8.71 3.12 1.65
N GLY A 79 -9.92 3.44 1.25
CA GLY A 79 -10.83 4.29 2.02
C GLY A 79 -12.26 3.80 1.92
N ILE A 80 -13.02 3.91 3.01
CA ILE A 80 -14.48 3.72 2.97
C ILE A 80 -15.07 4.87 2.15
N VAL A 81 -14.61 6.08 2.43
CA VAL A 81 -14.84 7.26 1.64
C VAL A 81 -13.51 7.69 1.04
N THR A 82 -13.45 7.87 -0.27
CA THR A 82 -12.24 8.28 -0.97
C THR A 82 -12.52 9.56 -1.72
N GLU A 83 -11.79 10.63 -1.40
CA GLU A 83 -11.87 11.88 -2.15
C GLU A 83 -11.34 11.65 -3.57
N ASP A 84 -12.03 12.20 -4.57
CA ASP A 84 -11.65 12.03 -5.97
C ASP A 84 -10.21 12.49 -6.23
N LYS A 85 -9.80 13.60 -5.62
CA LYS A 85 -8.43 14.11 -5.73
C LYS A 85 -7.41 13.15 -5.14
N ALA A 86 -7.76 12.51 -4.02
CA ALA A 86 -6.88 11.54 -3.39
C ALA A 86 -6.71 10.29 -4.26
N ALA A 87 -7.81 9.78 -4.82
CA ALA A 87 -7.78 8.62 -5.71
C ALA A 87 -6.95 8.91 -6.95
N GLN A 88 -7.14 10.06 -7.57
CA GLN A 88 -6.38 10.44 -8.76
C GLN A 88 -4.91 10.63 -8.45
N PHE A 89 -4.60 11.31 -7.35
CA PHE A 89 -3.21 11.49 -6.92
C PHE A 89 -2.54 10.15 -6.67
N ALA A 90 -3.20 9.24 -5.97
CA ALA A 90 -2.67 7.91 -5.70
C ALA A 90 -2.36 7.15 -7.01
N ARG A 91 -3.30 7.14 -7.94
CA ARG A 91 -3.09 6.49 -9.25
C ARG A 91 -1.92 7.12 -10.00
N ASN A 92 -1.81 8.44 -10.00
CA ASN A 92 -0.72 9.16 -10.68
C ASN A 92 0.64 8.87 -10.05
N GLN A 93 0.67 8.55 -8.76
CA GLN A 93 1.89 8.18 -8.04
C GLN A 93 2.19 6.67 -8.12
N GLY A 94 1.40 5.93 -8.87
CA GLY A 94 1.65 4.51 -9.08
C GLY A 94 1.13 3.59 -7.98
N LEU A 95 0.16 4.04 -7.20
CA LEU A 95 -0.47 3.24 -6.14
C LEU A 95 -1.75 2.57 -6.62
N PHE A 96 -2.00 1.38 -6.13
CA PHE A 96 -3.33 0.79 -6.23
C PHE A 96 -4.30 1.57 -5.34
N VAL A 97 -5.53 1.69 -5.79
CA VAL A 97 -6.62 2.29 -5.02
C VAL A 97 -7.68 1.24 -4.79
N ILE A 98 -7.95 0.95 -3.52
CA ILE A 98 -8.95 -0.03 -3.10
C ILE A 98 -10.18 0.74 -2.63
N VAL A 99 -11.32 0.42 -3.21
CA VAL A 99 -12.59 1.09 -2.87
C VAL A 99 -13.63 0.06 -2.47
N GLN A 100 -14.58 0.50 -1.65
CA GLN A 100 -15.71 -0.31 -1.27
C GLN A 100 -16.74 -0.31 -2.39
N SER A 101 -17.24 -1.51 -2.75
CA SER A 101 -18.29 -1.69 -3.75
C SER A 101 -19.32 -2.65 -3.16
N GLY A 102 -20.43 -2.10 -2.63
CA GLY A 102 -21.40 -2.88 -1.90
C GLY A 102 -20.79 -3.47 -0.62
N GLU A 103 -20.85 -4.79 -0.48
CA GLU A 103 -20.31 -5.52 0.67
C GLU A 103 -18.88 -6.00 0.45
N THR A 104 -18.27 -5.69 -0.67
CA THR A 104 -16.92 -6.12 -1.02
C THR A 104 -16.02 -4.93 -1.32
N VAL A 105 -14.75 -5.21 -1.53
CA VAL A 105 -13.77 -4.22 -1.95
C VAL A 105 -13.20 -4.61 -3.30
N VAL A 106 -12.88 -3.60 -4.11
CA VAL A 106 -12.31 -3.80 -5.45
C VAL A 106 -11.16 -2.85 -5.67
N LEU A 107 -10.26 -3.21 -6.60
CA LEU A 107 -9.24 -2.29 -7.11
C LEU A 107 -9.90 -1.36 -8.12
N ALA A 108 -9.82 -0.07 -7.89
CA ALA A 108 -10.40 0.95 -8.78
C ALA A 108 -9.51 1.27 -9.98
N ASN A 109 -8.27 0.79 -9.98
CA ASN A 109 -7.35 1.02 -11.08
C ASN A 109 -7.77 0.25 -12.32
N GLU A 110 -7.45 0.81 -13.48
CA GLU A 110 -7.66 0.15 -14.78
C GLU A 110 -6.92 -1.18 -14.83
N PRO A 111 -7.42 -2.18 -15.61
CA PRO A 111 -6.73 -3.46 -15.73
C PRO A 111 -5.29 -3.34 -16.24
N GLU A 112 -5.01 -2.33 -17.07
CA GLU A 112 -3.69 -2.06 -17.63
C GLU A 112 -2.75 -1.29 -16.69
N PHE A 113 -3.25 -0.86 -15.54
CA PHE A 113 -2.45 -0.11 -14.59
C PHE A 113 -1.23 -0.91 -14.14
N LYS A 114 -0.07 -0.26 -14.17
CA LYS A 114 1.18 -0.84 -13.69
C LYS A 114 1.64 -0.05 -12.46
N PRO A 115 1.76 -0.70 -11.31
CA PRO A 115 2.19 -0.01 -10.09
C PRO A 115 3.66 0.40 -10.19
N ARG A 116 3.96 1.50 -9.51
CA ARG A 116 5.34 1.86 -9.23
C ARG A 116 5.94 0.88 -8.24
N THR A 117 7.23 0.62 -8.34
CA THR A 117 7.97 -0.20 -7.37
C THR A 117 8.96 0.67 -6.58
N TRP A 118 9.13 0.31 -5.33
CA TRP A 118 10.07 0.98 -4.44
C TRP A 118 11.21 0.09 -3.96
#